data_c4f64a8308794d7f0c4d50056fc87f16
#
_entry.id   c4f64a8308794d7f0c4d50056fc87f16
#
_cell.length_a   1.000
_cell.length_b   1.000
_cell.length_c   1.000
_cell.angle_alpha   90.00
_cell.angle_beta   90.00
_cell.angle_gamma   90.00
#
_symmetry.space_group_name_H-M   'P 1'
#
loop_
_entity.id
_entity.type
_entity.pdbx_description
1 polymer ?
#
loop_
_entity_poly.entity_id
_entity_poly.type
_entity_poly.pdbx_seq_one_letter_code
_entity_poly.pdbx_strand_id
1 'polypeptide(L)'
;MDRRYLFLLASTRRDGNSEQLARRAAAQLPAGTSTTWLRLDEHPLPPFVDLRHSSGYGDPEGTARELAEATVAATDLVIVSPVYWYSLPAAAKLYFDHWSAWMRSPALKLRERMAGKRLWVVLVDSDQAHEGSAAPVLDSLRRTADFMDMTLAGALVGHGSKPGEALQDAAVAAAADTFFRSGPA
;
A
#
# COMPACT_ATOMS: atom_id res chain seq x y z
N MET A 1 0.52 -19.33 10.48
CA MET A 1 1.42 -18.16 10.74
C MET A 1 0.56 -16.99 11.17
N ASP A 2 0.98 -16.26 12.22
CA ASP A 2 0.27 -15.07 12.64
C ASP A 2 0.38 -13.97 11.58
N ARG A 3 -0.76 -13.46 11.14
CA ARG A 3 -0.81 -12.40 10.12
C ARG A 3 -0.48 -11.05 10.75
N ARG A 4 0.40 -10.29 10.09
CA ARG A 4 0.80 -8.94 10.47
C ARG A 4 0.57 -8.02 9.27
N TYR A 5 -0.39 -7.11 9.43
CA TYR A 5 -0.77 -6.17 8.39
C TYR A 5 -0.03 -4.84 8.58
N LEU A 6 0.57 -4.35 7.50
CA LEU A 6 1.08 -2.99 7.42
C LEU A 6 0.20 -2.18 6.48
N PHE A 7 -0.51 -1.20 7.03
CA PHE A 7 -1.29 -0.24 6.26
C PHE A 7 -0.45 1.00 5.98
N LEU A 8 -0.18 1.27 4.70
CA LEU A 8 0.53 2.46 4.23
C LEU A 8 -0.47 3.47 3.69
N LEU A 9 -0.69 4.55 4.43
CA LEU A 9 -1.60 5.62 4.08
C LEU A 9 -0.89 6.64 3.19
N ALA A 10 -1.28 6.70 1.92
CA ALA A 10 -0.65 7.55 0.90
C ALA A 10 -1.28 8.95 0.80
N SER A 11 -2.46 9.15 1.41
CA SER A 11 -3.14 10.44 1.40
C SER A 11 -2.59 11.36 2.50
N THR A 12 -2.39 12.63 2.16
CA THR A 12 -2.12 13.68 3.15
C THR A 12 -3.39 14.15 3.88
N ARG A 13 -4.58 13.79 3.35
CA ARG A 13 -5.86 14.10 4.00
C ARG A 13 -6.08 13.11 5.16
N ARG A 14 -6.37 13.65 6.35
CA ARG A 14 -6.81 12.86 7.51
C ARG A 14 -8.26 12.44 7.30
N ASP A 15 -8.59 11.23 7.73
CA ASP A 15 -9.94 10.65 7.61
C ASP A 15 -10.55 10.76 6.20
N GLY A 16 -9.67 10.71 5.18
CA GLY A 16 -10.09 10.69 3.78
C GLY A 16 -10.78 9.37 3.41
N ASN A 17 -11.48 9.35 2.27
CA ASN A 17 -12.26 8.19 1.82
C ASN A 17 -11.47 6.89 1.80
N SER A 18 -10.23 6.88 1.27
CA SER A 18 -9.40 5.68 1.23
C SER A 18 -9.04 5.16 2.64
N GLU A 19 -8.74 6.08 3.57
CA GLU A 19 -8.47 5.70 4.96
C GLU A 19 -9.72 5.14 5.64
N GLN A 20 -10.88 5.81 5.51
CA GLN A 20 -12.14 5.34 6.10
C GLN A 20 -12.51 3.95 5.56
N LEU A 21 -12.36 3.73 4.26
CA LEU A 21 -12.62 2.46 3.61
C LEU A 21 -11.68 1.36 4.13
N ALA A 22 -10.39 1.65 4.24
CA ALA A 22 -9.41 0.72 4.79
C ALA A 22 -9.66 0.40 6.27
N ARG A 23 -10.07 1.38 7.08
CA ARG A 23 -10.41 1.17 8.50
C ARG A 23 -11.66 0.30 8.65
N ARG A 24 -12.68 0.50 7.81
CA ARG A 24 -13.86 -0.39 7.79
C ARG A 24 -13.47 -1.83 7.47
N ALA A 25 -12.65 -2.03 6.45
CA ALA A 25 -12.16 -3.37 6.09
C ALA A 25 -11.32 -3.99 7.22
N ALA A 26 -10.43 -3.21 7.83
CA ALA A 26 -9.57 -3.67 8.92
C ALA A 26 -10.34 -4.05 10.20
N ALA A 27 -11.49 -3.40 10.44
CA ALA A 27 -12.37 -3.73 11.59
C ALA A 27 -12.96 -5.16 11.50
N GLN A 28 -12.89 -5.79 10.33
CA GLN A 28 -13.34 -7.17 10.10
C GLN A 28 -12.23 -8.22 10.24
N LEU A 29 -11.00 -7.77 10.52
CA LEU A 29 -9.91 -8.70 10.81
C LEU A 29 -10.18 -9.45 12.12
N PRO A 30 -9.73 -10.72 12.25
CA PRO A 30 -9.88 -11.48 13.49
C PRO A 30 -9.31 -10.71 14.69
N ALA A 31 -9.95 -10.84 15.84
CA ALA A 31 -9.46 -10.25 17.08
C ALA A 31 -8.02 -10.70 17.35
N GLY A 32 -7.18 -9.76 17.79
CA GLY A 32 -5.76 -10.01 18.05
C GLY A 32 -4.86 -9.98 16.79
N THR A 33 -5.41 -9.74 15.60
CA THR A 33 -4.58 -9.54 14.40
C THR A 33 -3.67 -8.32 14.58
N SER A 34 -2.38 -8.50 14.35
CA SER A 34 -1.41 -7.40 14.44
C SER A 34 -1.58 -6.44 13.25
N THR A 35 -1.80 -5.16 13.53
CA THR A 35 -1.91 -4.11 12.52
C THR A 35 -0.99 -2.95 12.85
N THR A 36 -0.22 -2.50 11.87
CA THR A 36 0.60 -1.28 11.92
C THR A 36 0.09 -0.31 10.88
N TRP A 37 -0.09 0.96 11.25
CA TRP A 37 -0.57 2.01 10.38
C TRP A 37 0.49 3.10 10.28
N LEU A 38 1.03 3.31 9.09
CA LEU A 38 2.02 4.36 8.82
C LEU A 38 1.50 5.30 7.74
N ARG A 39 1.61 6.59 8.00
CA ARG A 39 1.30 7.64 7.05
C ARG A 39 2.56 8.09 6.35
N LEU A 40 2.56 8.07 5.02
CA LEU A 40 3.76 8.42 4.26
C LEU A 40 4.13 9.90 4.35
N ASP A 41 3.18 10.78 4.67
CA ASP A 41 3.45 12.20 4.92
C ASP A 41 4.08 12.47 6.29
N GLU A 42 3.92 11.57 7.25
CA GLU A 42 4.60 11.60 8.56
C GLU A 42 5.96 10.87 8.53
N HIS A 43 6.21 10.11 7.47
CA HIS A 43 7.44 9.36 7.24
C HIS A 43 8.09 9.81 5.92
N PRO A 44 8.49 11.09 5.79
CA PRO A 44 8.99 11.62 4.54
C PRO A 44 10.29 10.95 4.13
N LEU A 45 10.34 10.51 2.88
CA LEU A 45 11.55 10.00 2.25
C LEU A 45 12.22 11.11 1.45
N PRO A 46 13.57 11.16 1.40
CA PRO A 46 14.25 12.07 0.50
C PRO A 46 13.96 11.71 -0.96
N PRO A 47 14.12 12.66 -1.91
CA PRO A 47 14.03 12.33 -3.32
C PRO A 47 14.92 11.14 -3.67
N PHE A 48 14.34 10.18 -4.42
CA PHE A 48 15.11 9.02 -4.84
C PHE A 48 16.16 9.41 -5.87
N VAL A 49 17.41 8.98 -5.64
CA VAL A 49 18.52 9.15 -6.56
C VAL A 49 19.02 7.77 -6.99
N ASP A 50 19.09 7.53 -8.29
CA ASP A 50 19.60 6.27 -8.81
C ASP A 50 21.12 6.24 -8.78
N LEU A 51 21.66 5.52 -7.81
CA LEU A 51 23.10 5.38 -7.56
C LEU A 51 23.66 4.02 -8.04
N ARG A 52 22.88 3.22 -8.78
CA ARG A 52 23.24 1.84 -9.16
C ARG A 52 24.56 1.71 -9.89
N HIS A 53 24.90 2.71 -10.68
CA HIS A 53 26.09 2.73 -11.53
C HIS A 53 27.11 3.79 -11.13
N SER A 54 27.01 4.30 -9.89
CA SER A 54 27.93 5.29 -9.32
C SER A 54 28.46 4.82 -7.96
N SER A 55 28.08 5.46 -6.86
CA SER A 55 28.54 5.11 -5.50
C SER A 55 27.87 3.87 -4.91
N GLY A 56 26.79 3.37 -5.52
CA GLY A 56 25.94 2.38 -4.90
C GLY A 56 25.06 2.93 -3.79
N TYR A 57 24.37 2.05 -3.07
CA TYR A 57 23.49 2.39 -1.96
C TYR A 57 24.03 1.82 -0.66
N GLY A 58 23.96 2.61 0.42
CA GLY A 58 24.11 2.13 1.78
C GLY A 58 22.84 1.47 2.30
N ASP A 59 22.90 0.92 3.51
CA ASP A 59 21.70 0.50 4.24
C ASP A 59 20.81 1.70 4.51
N PRO A 60 19.48 1.55 4.51
CA PRO A 60 18.58 2.66 4.81
C PRO A 60 18.76 3.14 6.25
N GLU A 61 18.61 4.45 6.46
CA GLU A 61 18.72 5.11 7.75
C GLU A 61 17.46 5.95 8.04
N GLY A 62 17.27 6.34 9.31
CA GLY A 62 16.16 7.19 9.74
C GLY A 62 14.81 6.64 9.26
N THR A 63 13.98 7.51 8.73
CA THR A 63 12.63 7.18 8.22
C THR A 63 12.64 6.10 7.13
N ALA A 64 13.67 6.09 6.28
CA ALA A 64 13.80 5.04 5.25
C ALA A 64 14.01 3.67 5.88
N ARG A 65 14.76 3.58 6.97
CA ARG A 65 14.94 2.34 7.75
C ARG A 65 13.63 1.91 8.39
N GLU A 66 12.92 2.82 9.05
CA GLU A 66 11.64 2.53 9.72
C GLU A 66 10.63 1.94 8.73
N LEU A 67 10.46 2.57 7.57
CA LEU A 67 9.56 2.08 6.52
C LEU A 67 10.03 0.72 5.96
N ALA A 68 11.32 0.55 5.72
CA ALA A 68 11.86 -0.70 5.20
C ALA A 68 11.69 -1.85 6.19
N GLU A 69 12.01 -1.64 7.46
CA GLU A 69 11.85 -2.64 8.53
C GLU A 69 10.38 -3.01 8.74
N ALA A 70 9.46 -2.03 8.77
CA ALA A 70 8.02 -2.28 8.84
C ALA A 70 7.54 -3.11 7.64
N THR A 71 8.01 -2.78 6.43
CA THR A 71 7.68 -3.49 5.19
C THR A 71 8.10 -4.96 5.24
N VAL A 72 9.33 -5.23 5.66
CA VAL A 72 9.82 -6.61 5.71
C VAL A 72 9.31 -7.40 6.94
N ALA A 73 8.85 -6.72 7.99
CA ALA A 73 8.24 -7.36 9.15
C ALA A 73 6.79 -7.82 8.90
N ALA A 74 6.04 -7.13 8.03
CA ALA A 74 4.67 -7.48 7.70
C ALA A 74 4.57 -8.79 6.92
N THR A 75 3.45 -9.49 7.01
CA THR A 75 3.06 -10.60 6.13
C THR A 75 2.12 -10.11 5.02
N ASP A 76 1.43 -9.04 5.30
CA ASP A 76 0.41 -8.42 4.46
C ASP A 76 0.67 -6.92 4.36
N LEU A 77 0.97 -6.45 3.16
CA LEU A 77 1.15 -5.04 2.86
C LEU A 77 -0.15 -4.49 2.27
N VAL A 78 -0.68 -3.43 2.84
CA VAL A 78 -1.92 -2.78 2.39
C VAL A 78 -1.61 -1.37 1.93
N ILE A 79 -1.73 -1.12 0.63
CA ILE A 79 -1.59 0.23 0.06
C ILE A 79 -2.96 0.91 0.12
N VAL A 80 -3.04 2.00 0.88
CA VAL A 80 -4.27 2.79 1.07
C VAL A 80 -4.09 4.15 0.42
N SER A 81 -4.74 4.38 -0.72
CA SER A 81 -4.39 5.50 -1.58
C SER A 81 -5.58 6.12 -2.30
N PRO A 82 -5.64 7.44 -2.44
CA PRO A 82 -6.42 8.05 -3.52
C PRO A 82 -5.73 7.78 -4.86
N VAL A 83 -6.51 7.87 -5.92
CA VAL A 83 -5.98 7.88 -7.29
C VAL A 83 -5.82 9.33 -7.74
N TYR A 84 -4.60 9.74 -8.07
CA TYR A 84 -4.30 11.06 -8.60
C TYR A 84 -3.71 10.93 -10.00
N TRP A 85 -4.38 11.52 -10.98
CA TRP A 85 -3.93 11.47 -12.37
C TRP A 85 -3.63 10.03 -12.83
N TYR A 86 -4.56 9.12 -12.54
CA TYR A 86 -4.47 7.69 -12.88
C TYR A 86 -3.25 6.97 -12.27
N SER A 87 -2.68 7.52 -11.19
CA SER A 87 -1.47 7.01 -10.53
C SER A 87 -1.57 7.11 -9.01
N LEU A 88 -0.55 6.57 -8.34
CA LEU A 88 -0.34 6.76 -6.92
C LEU A 88 0.10 8.22 -6.63
N PRO A 89 -0.24 8.79 -5.46
CA PRO A 89 0.36 10.02 -4.97
C PRO A 89 1.88 9.94 -4.91
N ALA A 90 2.55 11.10 -5.03
CA ALA A 90 4.00 11.18 -5.06
C ALA A 90 4.70 10.45 -3.90
N ALA A 91 4.17 10.57 -2.68
CA ALA A 91 4.75 9.91 -1.50
C ALA A 91 4.71 8.36 -1.62
N ALA A 92 3.62 7.80 -2.14
CA ALA A 92 3.51 6.36 -2.36
C ALA A 92 4.42 5.89 -3.50
N LYS A 93 4.50 6.66 -4.59
CA LYS A 93 5.44 6.34 -5.68
C LYS A 93 6.88 6.40 -5.20
N LEU A 94 7.24 7.42 -4.42
CA LEU A 94 8.56 7.58 -3.83
C LEU A 94 8.93 6.40 -2.90
N TYR A 95 7.97 5.92 -2.10
CA TYR A 95 8.16 4.72 -1.29
C TYR A 95 8.57 3.51 -2.15
N PHE A 96 7.89 3.27 -3.27
CA PHE A 96 8.27 2.18 -4.18
C PHE A 96 9.58 2.45 -4.92
N ASP A 97 9.91 3.70 -5.23
CA ASP A 97 11.20 4.02 -5.84
C ASP A 97 12.38 3.66 -4.91
N HIS A 98 12.21 3.91 -3.60
CA HIS A 98 13.19 3.50 -2.60
C HIS A 98 13.39 1.98 -2.50
N TRP A 99 12.43 1.15 -2.94
CA TRP A 99 12.65 -0.29 -3.00
C TRP A 99 13.84 -0.64 -3.91
N SER A 100 14.13 0.18 -4.92
CA SER A 100 15.31 -0.01 -5.78
C SER A 100 16.62 0.07 -5.02
N ALA A 101 16.71 0.95 -4.02
CA ALA A 101 17.85 1.02 -3.10
C ALA A 101 17.81 -0.11 -2.06
N TRP A 102 16.63 -0.36 -1.45
CA TRP A 102 16.47 -1.36 -0.40
C TRP A 102 16.76 -2.79 -0.88
N MET A 103 16.46 -3.12 -2.14
CA MET A 103 16.84 -4.41 -2.74
C MET A 103 18.35 -4.63 -2.80
N ARG A 104 19.15 -3.57 -2.68
CA ARG A 104 20.61 -3.63 -2.71
C ARG A 104 21.26 -3.60 -1.33
N SER A 105 20.46 -3.45 -0.27
CA SER A 105 20.91 -3.57 1.11
C SER A 105 21.03 -5.05 1.48
N PRO A 106 22.24 -5.57 1.76
CA PRO A 106 22.44 -6.95 2.19
C PRO A 106 21.74 -7.25 3.52
N ALA A 107 21.62 -6.24 4.40
CA ALA A 107 20.97 -6.41 5.70
C ALA A 107 19.45 -6.59 5.56
N LEU A 108 18.81 -5.91 4.60
CA LEU A 108 17.36 -6.01 4.40
C LEU A 108 16.93 -7.28 3.70
N LYS A 109 17.72 -7.77 2.74
CA LYS A 109 17.35 -8.91 1.88
C LYS A 109 15.92 -8.76 1.33
N LEU A 110 15.59 -7.55 0.83
CA LEU A 110 14.21 -7.14 0.57
C LEU A 110 13.47 -8.18 -0.29
N ARG A 111 14.02 -8.55 -1.44
CA ARG A 111 13.34 -9.47 -2.37
C ARG A 111 13.06 -10.83 -1.74
N GLU A 112 14.04 -11.40 -1.04
CA GLU A 112 13.88 -12.68 -0.32
C GLU A 112 12.77 -12.61 0.73
N ARG A 113 12.74 -11.51 1.50
CA ARG A 113 11.78 -11.32 2.59
C ARG A 113 10.40 -10.89 2.12
N MET A 114 10.26 -10.37 0.90
CA MET A 114 8.97 -10.03 0.30
C MET A 114 8.30 -11.23 -0.39
N ALA A 115 9.08 -12.20 -0.82
CA ALA A 115 8.56 -13.40 -1.48
C ALA A 115 7.48 -14.10 -0.62
N GLY A 116 6.37 -14.45 -1.25
CA GLY A 116 5.23 -15.11 -0.61
C GLY A 116 4.34 -14.21 0.25
N LYS A 117 4.65 -12.91 0.40
CA LYS A 117 3.77 -11.96 1.08
C LYS A 117 2.56 -11.61 0.22
N ARG A 118 1.54 -11.04 0.87
CA ARG A 118 0.34 -10.56 0.20
C ARG A 118 0.35 -9.04 0.09
N LEU A 119 -0.01 -8.56 -1.10
CA LEU A 119 -0.28 -7.17 -1.36
C LEU A 119 -1.80 -6.98 -1.46
N TRP A 120 -2.33 -6.06 -0.66
CA TRP A 120 -3.71 -5.62 -0.68
C TRP A 120 -3.75 -4.16 -1.11
N VAL A 121 -4.78 -3.78 -1.83
CA VAL A 121 -4.88 -2.42 -2.37
C VAL A 121 -6.25 -1.85 -2.06
N VAL A 122 -6.31 -0.70 -1.42
CA VAL A 122 -7.52 0.09 -1.17
C VAL A 122 -7.35 1.41 -1.90
N LEU A 123 -8.13 1.61 -2.95
CA LEU A 123 -8.08 2.82 -3.77
C LEU A 123 -9.41 3.58 -3.69
N VAL A 124 -9.32 4.89 -3.75
CA VAL A 124 -10.49 5.76 -3.97
C VAL A 124 -10.13 6.80 -5.03
N ASP A 125 -10.96 6.87 -6.06
CA ASP A 125 -10.94 7.95 -7.04
C ASP A 125 -12.12 8.91 -6.83
N SER A 126 -12.10 10.03 -7.54
CA SER A 126 -13.13 11.06 -7.39
C SER A 126 -14.26 10.92 -8.40
N ASP A 127 -14.16 10.00 -9.37
CA ASP A 127 -14.99 10.06 -10.54
C ASP A 127 -15.62 8.69 -10.89
N GLN A 128 -16.94 8.58 -10.64
CA GLN A 128 -17.71 7.42 -11.09
C GLN A 128 -17.93 7.39 -12.62
N ALA A 129 -17.76 8.53 -13.30
CA ALA A 129 -18.03 8.63 -14.74
C ALA A 129 -16.91 8.06 -15.61
N HIS A 130 -15.70 7.91 -15.06
CA HIS A 130 -14.57 7.31 -15.74
C HIS A 130 -14.30 5.91 -15.21
N GLU A 131 -15.09 4.92 -15.66
CA GLU A 131 -14.83 3.52 -15.37
C GLU A 131 -13.37 3.18 -15.68
N GLY A 132 -12.69 2.54 -14.72
CA GLY A 132 -11.31 2.07 -14.91
C GLY A 132 -10.23 3.08 -14.55
N SER A 133 -10.55 4.23 -13.92
CA SER A 133 -9.53 5.19 -13.45
C SER A 133 -8.47 4.58 -12.52
N ALA A 134 -8.84 3.58 -11.73
CA ALA A 134 -7.94 2.84 -10.87
C ALA A 134 -7.12 1.75 -11.59
N ALA A 135 -7.51 1.35 -12.81
CA ALA A 135 -6.91 0.22 -13.52
C ALA A 135 -5.39 0.38 -13.76
N PRO A 136 -4.86 1.56 -14.16
CA PRO A 136 -3.42 1.73 -14.32
C PRO A 136 -2.64 1.55 -13.02
N VAL A 137 -3.20 2.01 -11.90
CA VAL A 137 -2.60 1.84 -10.56
C VAL A 137 -2.58 0.37 -10.18
N LEU A 138 -3.68 -0.35 -10.38
CA LEU A 138 -3.79 -1.77 -10.07
C LEU A 138 -2.83 -2.60 -10.92
N ASP A 139 -2.72 -2.32 -12.22
CA ASP A 139 -1.77 -3.03 -13.09
C ASP A 139 -0.31 -2.77 -12.66
N SER A 140 0.03 -1.53 -12.31
CA SER A 140 1.35 -1.19 -11.79
C SER A 140 1.68 -1.95 -10.49
N LEU A 141 0.74 -1.98 -9.54
CA LEU A 141 0.94 -2.67 -8.26
C LEU A 141 0.97 -4.19 -8.42
N ARG A 142 0.16 -4.76 -9.33
CA ARG A 142 0.22 -6.19 -9.66
C ARG A 142 1.60 -6.57 -10.21
N ARG A 143 2.12 -5.81 -11.17
CA ARG A 143 3.47 -6.04 -11.73
C ARG A 143 4.56 -5.88 -10.67
N THR A 144 4.40 -4.95 -9.74
CA THR A 144 5.33 -4.78 -8.61
C THR A 144 5.28 -5.99 -7.69
N ALA A 145 4.09 -6.51 -7.38
CA ALA A 145 3.93 -7.72 -6.60
C ALA A 145 4.57 -8.92 -7.30
N ASP A 146 4.26 -9.14 -8.59
CA ASP A 146 4.83 -10.22 -9.40
C ASP A 146 6.37 -10.17 -9.41
N PHE A 147 6.95 -8.97 -9.60
CA PHE A 147 8.41 -8.77 -9.60
C PHE A 147 9.06 -9.12 -8.26
N MET A 148 8.34 -8.93 -7.16
CA MET A 148 8.81 -9.20 -5.79
C MET A 148 8.39 -10.57 -5.28
N ASP A 149 7.88 -11.45 -6.15
CA ASP A 149 7.37 -12.77 -5.81
C ASP A 149 6.27 -12.75 -4.73
N MET A 150 5.49 -11.66 -4.70
CA MET A 150 4.31 -11.45 -3.85
C MET A 150 3.03 -11.83 -4.58
N THR A 151 1.94 -12.02 -3.83
CA THR A 151 0.60 -12.20 -4.39
C THR A 151 -0.22 -10.92 -4.23
N LEU A 152 -0.80 -10.38 -5.31
CA LEU A 152 -1.87 -9.40 -5.19
C LEU A 152 -3.12 -10.11 -4.68
N ALA A 153 -3.39 -9.99 -3.38
CA ALA A 153 -4.43 -10.74 -2.68
C ALA A 153 -5.84 -10.15 -2.85
N GLY A 154 -5.92 -8.85 -3.13
CA GLY A 154 -7.20 -8.21 -3.39
C GLY A 154 -7.05 -6.72 -3.67
N ALA A 155 -8.08 -6.17 -4.33
CA ALA A 155 -8.23 -4.74 -4.58
C ALA A 155 -9.65 -4.31 -4.20
N LEU A 156 -9.75 -3.25 -3.41
CA LEU A 156 -10.99 -2.60 -3.02
C LEU A 156 -10.97 -1.19 -3.60
N VAL A 157 -11.88 -0.90 -4.51
CA VAL A 157 -11.97 0.40 -5.17
C VAL A 157 -13.29 1.05 -4.78
N GLY A 158 -13.22 2.28 -4.29
CA GLY A 158 -14.37 3.11 -4.01
C GLY A 158 -14.29 4.43 -4.76
N HIS A 159 -15.41 5.15 -4.83
CA HIS A 159 -15.51 6.44 -5.49
C HIS A 159 -15.97 7.50 -4.49
N GLY A 160 -15.39 8.69 -4.56
CA GLY A 160 -15.79 9.80 -3.70
C GLY A 160 -14.75 10.89 -3.58
N SER A 161 -15.21 12.14 -3.67
CA SER A 161 -14.38 13.33 -3.55
C SER A 161 -14.42 13.93 -2.14
N LYS A 162 -15.62 14.05 -1.55
CA LYS A 162 -15.79 14.54 -0.18
C LYS A 162 -15.58 13.43 0.84
N PRO A 163 -15.07 13.72 2.04
CA PRO A 163 -14.91 12.72 3.08
C PRO A 163 -16.22 11.96 3.36
N GLY A 164 -16.15 10.64 3.42
CA GLY A 164 -17.26 9.75 3.69
C GLY A 164 -18.10 9.33 2.48
N GLU A 165 -17.93 9.94 1.30
CA GLU A 165 -18.72 9.59 0.11
C GLU A 165 -18.50 8.14 -0.33
N ALA A 166 -17.27 7.62 -0.28
CA ALA A 166 -16.98 6.25 -0.70
C ALA A 166 -17.73 5.18 0.12
N LEU A 167 -18.07 5.47 1.38
CA LEU A 167 -18.83 4.57 2.24
C LEU A 167 -20.34 4.70 2.10
N GLN A 168 -20.83 5.71 1.35
CA GLN A 168 -22.26 5.85 1.03
C GLN A 168 -22.68 4.86 -0.06
N ASP A 169 -21.75 4.35 -0.86
CA ASP A 169 -22.01 3.24 -1.76
C ASP A 169 -22.13 1.93 -0.97
N ALA A 170 -23.34 1.38 -0.92
CA ALA A 170 -23.63 0.18 -0.17
C ALA A 170 -22.85 -1.06 -0.68
N ALA A 171 -22.56 -1.13 -1.98
CA ALA A 171 -21.79 -2.23 -2.55
C ALA A 171 -20.32 -2.16 -2.14
N VAL A 172 -19.73 -0.96 -2.19
CA VAL A 172 -18.36 -0.72 -1.72
C VAL A 172 -18.24 -0.98 -0.23
N ALA A 173 -19.20 -0.51 0.57
CA ALA A 173 -19.24 -0.75 2.00
C ALA A 173 -19.33 -2.25 2.33
N ALA A 174 -20.18 -3.01 1.65
CA ALA A 174 -20.29 -4.45 1.82
C ALA A 174 -19.03 -5.20 1.36
N ALA A 175 -18.38 -4.75 0.27
CA ALA A 175 -17.12 -5.30 -0.18
C ALA A 175 -16.00 -5.08 0.87
N ALA A 176 -15.97 -3.92 1.53
CA ALA A 176 -15.04 -3.66 2.62
C ALA A 176 -15.23 -4.64 3.79
N ASP A 177 -16.47 -4.98 4.14
CA ASP A 177 -16.76 -5.88 5.26
C ASP A 177 -16.29 -7.34 5.04
N THR A 178 -15.95 -7.70 3.80
CA THR A 178 -15.44 -9.03 3.46
C THR A 178 -14.02 -9.03 2.87
N PHE A 179 -13.43 -7.87 2.66
CA PHE A 179 -12.25 -7.67 1.87
C PHE A 179 -11.08 -8.59 2.24
N PHE A 180 -10.70 -8.64 3.50
CA PHE A 180 -9.57 -9.46 3.95
C PHE A 180 -9.89 -10.96 4.12
N ARG A 181 -11.16 -11.36 3.92
CA ARG A 181 -11.59 -12.76 3.93
C ARG A 181 -11.50 -13.40 2.54
N SER A 182 -11.53 -12.57 1.48
CA SER A 182 -11.62 -13.01 0.08
C SER A 182 -10.26 -13.30 -0.56
N GLY A 183 -9.17 -13.11 0.15
CA GLY A 183 -7.83 -13.38 -0.39
C GLY A 183 -7.56 -14.87 -0.57
N PRO A 184 -6.71 -15.25 -1.54
CA PRO A 184 -6.30 -16.65 -1.72
C PRO A 184 -5.74 -17.19 -0.40
N ALA A 185 -6.10 -18.44 -0.13
CA ALA A 185 -5.67 -19.20 1.04
C ALA A 185 -4.14 -19.42 1.04
#